data_01c2a657d07ed375388bda84383bf44b
#
_entry.id   01c2a657d07ed375388bda84383bf44b
#
_cell.length_a   1.000
_cell.length_b   1.000
_cell.length_c   1.000
_cell.angle_alpha   90.00
_cell.angle_beta   90.00
_cell.angle_gamma   90.00
#
_symmetry.space_group_name_H-M   'P 1'
#
loop_
_entity.id
_entity.type
_entity.pdbx_description
1 polymer ?
#
loop_
_entity_poly.entity_id
_entity_poly.type
_entity_poly.pdbx_seq_one_letter_code
_entity_poly.pdbx_strand_id
1 'polypeptide(L)'
;MNDTPRQATRLEAIGGRFDPWLLGAMLALASLGVVMVASASIYQHGNPFYYLIRHGMFLVAGAGLAWWVTRTELKSIEARNHLLLLGCVVLLLLVFVPGLGVSVKGAHRWINLGVSNFQVVEVVKVFFIVWLASYLVRFRDEVNATWPAMLKPLGVAVLLVGMLLVQPDFGSATLLLAITAGMLVLGGVNMPRMFGPVLVGLAILAVIAIAEPYRMRRLTSFSDPWADPFGSGY
;
A
#
# COMPACT_ATOMS: atom_id res chain seq x y z
N MET A 1 -34.48 0.09 19.35
CA MET A 1 -33.43 -0.91 19.54
C MET A 1 -33.28 -1.61 18.19
N ASN A 2 -32.34 -1.14 17.36
CA ASN A 2 -32.07 -1.76 16.06
C ASN A 2 -30.78 -2.56 16.21
N ASP A 3 -30.94 -3.87 16.42
CA ASP A 3 -29.83 -4.81 16.33
C ASP A 3 -29.44 -5.00 14.86
N THR A 4 -28.58 -4.11 14.36
CA THR A 4 -27.83 -4.43 13.14
C THR A 4 -26.91 -5.61 13.47
N PRO A 5 -26.97 -6.74 12.76
CA PRO A 5 -26.09 -7.86 13.01
C PRO A 5 -24.65 -7.39 12.79
N ARG A 6 -23.89 -7.36 13.88
CA ARG A 6 -22.47 -6.99 13.87
C ARG A 6 -21.74 -7.96 12.94
N GLN A 7 -20.84 -7.46 12.11
CA GLN A 7 -19.98 -8.30 11.24
C GLN A 7 -19.23 -9.40 12.02
N ALA A 8 -19.01 -9.21 13.34
CA ALA A 8 -18.48 -10.24 14.23
C ALA A 8 -19.29 -11.55 14.24
N THR A 9 -20.62 -11.48 14.10
CA THR A 9 -21.50 -12.66 14.04
C THR A 9 -21.29 -13.47 12.75
N ARG A 10 -20.81 -12.85 11.67
CA ARG A 10 -20.49 -13.58 10.44
C ARG A 10 -19.22 -14.42 10.56
N LEU A 11 -18.24 -13.95 11.32
CA LEU A 11 -16.99 -14.70 11.56
C LEU A 11 -17.23 -15.92 12.46
N GLU A 12 -18.12 -15.82 13.44
CA GLU A 12 -18.55 -16.96 14.26
C GLU A 12 -19.36 -17.99 13.44
N ALA A 13 -20.21 -17.51 12.51
CA ALA A 13 -20.98 -18.37 11.60
C ALA A 13 -20.10 -19.13 10.58
N ILE A 14 -18.92 -18.59 10.22
CA ILE A 14 -17.96 -19.23 9.32
C ILE A 14 -17.05 -20.23 10.09
N GLY A 15 -17.22 -20.34 11.41
CA GLY A 15 -16.56 -21.37 12.25
C GLY A 15 -15.04 -21.24 12.30
N GLY A 16 -14.48 -20.04 12.19
CA GLY A 16 -13.04 -19.77 12.34
C GLY A 16 -12.14 -20.50 11.34
N ARG A 17 -12.70 -21.06 10.27
CA ARG A 17 -11.94 -21.75 9.21
C ARG A 17 -11.41 -20.74 8.22
N PHE A 18 -10.14 -20.88 7.87
CA PHE A 18 -9.56 -20.17 6.73
C PHE A 18 -10.29 -20.55 5.44
N ASP A 19 -10.56 -19.56 4.59
CA ASP A 19 -11.07 -19.84 3.24
C ASP A 19 -10.02 -20.67 2.48
N PRO A 20 -10.33 -21.93 2.11
CA PRO A 20 -9.37 -22.82 1.47
C PRO A 20 -8.97 -22.33 0.08
N TRP A 21 -9.85 -21.63 -0.63
CA TRP A 21 -9.54 -21.07 -1.95
C TRP A 21 -8.56 -19.91 -1.85
N LEU A 22 -8.78 -19.00 -0.88
CA LEU A 22 -7.85 -17.90 -0.61
C LEU A 22 -6.48 -18.43 -0.18
N LEU A 23 -6.44 -19.39 0.75
CA LEU A 23 -5.20 -20.00 1.21
C LEU A 23 -4.49 -20.73 0.06
N GLY A 24 -5.24 -21.49 -0.75
CA GLY A 24 -4.70 -22.19 -1.92
C GLY A 24 -4.09 -21.22 -2.93
N ALA A 25 -4.77 -20.13 -3.24
CA ALA A 25 -4.26 -19.09 -4.15
C ALA A 25 -2.99 -18.42 -3.60
N MET A 26 -2.95 -18.11 -2.30
CA MET A 26 -1.76 -17.54 -1.65
C MET A 26 -0.57 -18.50 -1.71
N LEU A 27 -0.77 -19.78 -1.43
CA LEU A 27 0.29 -20.79 -1.49
C LEU A 27 0.77 -21.02 -2.92
N ALA A 28 -0.13 -21.05 -3.90
CA ALA A 28 0.22 -21.17 -5.32
C ALA A 28 1.07 -19.98 -5.79
N LEU A 29 0.68 -18.74 -5.44
CA LEU A 29 1.46 -17.54 -5.78
C LEU A 29 2.81 -17.50 -5.07
N ALA A 30 2.87 -17.91 -3.80
CA ALA A 30 4.13 -17.98 -3.05
C ALA A 30 5.07 -19.02 -3.68
N SER A 31 4.57 -20.21 -4.03
CA SER A 31 5.35 -21.27 -4.68
C SER A 31 5.87 -20.82 -6.04
N LEU A 32 5.01 -20.19 -6.85
CA LEU A 32 5.40 -19.62 -8.14
C LEU A 32 6.47 -18.54 -7.96
N GLY A 33 6.32 -17.67 -6.97
CA GLY A 33 7.30 -16.64 -6.63
C GLY A 33 8.67 -17.22 -6.28
N VAL A 34 8.71 -18.30 -5.49
CA VAL A 34 9.97 -19.01 -5.15
C VAL A 34 10.65 -19.53 -6.41
N VAL A 35 9.91 -20.20 -7.28
CA VAL A 35 10.45 -20.76 -8.54
C VAL A 35 10.96 -19.66 -9.46
N MET A 36 10.18 -18.58 -9.62
CA MET A 36 10.55 -17.44 -10.48
C MET A 36 11.78 -16.71 -9.97
N VAL A 37 11.87 -16.44 -8.66
CA VAL A 37 13.04 -15.81 -8.04
C VAL A 37 14.27 -16.69 -8.19
N ALA A 38 14.15 -18.01 -7.95
CA ALA A 38 15.25 -18.95 -8.13
C ALA A 38 15.75 -18.95 -9.58
N SER A 39 14.83 -19.03 -10.54
CA SER A 39 15.15 -19.05 -11.98
C SER A 39 15.82 -17.76 -12.45
N ALA A 40 15.26 -16.60 -12.06
CA ALA A 40 15.74 -15.30 -12.52
C ALA A 40 17.10 -14.89 -11.91
N SER A 41 17.47 -15.47 -10.76
CA SER A 41 18.64 -15.04 -9.98
C SER A 41 19.89 -15.91 -10.11
N ILE A 42 19.81 -17.00 -10.88
CA ILE A 42 20.90 -18.00 -11.02
C ILE A 42 22.26 -17.36 -11.39
N TYR A 43 22.25 -16.33 -12.23
CA TYR A 43 23.48 -15.71 -12.74
C TYR A 43 23.93 -14.44 -12.02
N GLN A 44 23.18 -13.96 -11.03
CA GLN A 44 23.41 -12.59 -10.52
C GLN A 44 24.49 -12.44 -9.43
N HIS A 45 24.88 -13.51 -8.70
CA HIS A 45 25.74 -13.35 -7.52
C HIS A 45 26.78 -14.46 -7.29
N GLY A 46 27.15 -15.24 -8.26
CA GLY A 46 28.13 -16.35 -8.05
C GLY A 46 27.63 -17.47 -7.11
N ASN A 47 26.62 -17.19 -6.27
CA ASN A 47 25.91 -18.18 -5.46
C ASN A 47 24.44 -18.24 -5.94
N PRO A 48 24.03 -19.30 -6.64
CA PRO A 48 22.68 -19.43 -7.20
C PRO A 48 21.57 -19.47 -6.13
N PHE A 49 21.91 -19.80 -4.89
CA PHE A 49 20.95 -19.91 -3.80
C PHE A 49 20.80 -18.62 -2.96
N TYR A 50 21.60 -17.60 -3.19
CA TYR A 50 21.59 -16.37 -2.36
C TYR A 50 20.19 -15.73 -2.31
N TYR A 51 19.60 -15.45 -3.46
CA TYR A 51 18.28 -14.81 -3.53
C TYR A 51 17.15 -15.76 -3.11
N LEU A 52 17.28 -17.05 -3.40
CA LEU A 52 16.32 -18.06 -2.99
C LEU A 52 16.21 -18.17 -1.47
N ILE A 53 17.34 -18.27 -0.77
CA ILE A 53 17.36 -18.34 0.70
C ILE A 53 16.78 -17.08 1.29
N ARG A 54 17.18 -15.91 0.79
CA ARG A 54 16.69 -14.61 1.25
C ARG A 54 15.19 -14.46 1.03
N HIS A 55 14.67 -14.85 -0.13
CA HIS A 55 13.24 -14.85 -0.43
C HIS A 55 12.47 -15.80 0.50
N GLY A 56 12.99 -17.01 0.71
CA GLY A 56 12.43 -17.98 1.66
C GLY A 56 12.35 -17.45 3.09
N MET A 57 13.40 -16.79 3.58
CA MET A 57 13.39 -16.16 4.90
C MET A 57 12.28 -15.09 5.02
N PHE A 58 12.09 -14.25 4.01
CA PHE A 58 11.02 -13.26 4.00
C PHE A 58 9.63 -13.88 3.89
N LEU A 59 9.47 -14.97 3.15
CA LEU A 59 8.21 -15.71 3.11
C LEU A 59 7.85 -16.30 4.48
N VAL A 60 8.81 -16.91 5.17
CA VAL A 60 8.60 -17.46 6.53
C VAL A 60 8.27 -16.34 7.52
N ALA A 61 9.02 -15.23 7.48
CA ALA A 61 8.76 -14.07 8.33
C ALA A 61 7.38 -13.45 8.04
N GLY A 62 7.01 -13.34 6.76
CA GLY A 62 5.71 -12.84 6.33
C GLY A 62 4.55 -13.76 6.76
N ALA A 63 4.73 -15.08 6.63
CA ALA A 63 3.74 -16.05 7.10
C ALA A 63 3.57 -16.01 8.64
N GLY A 64 4.67 -15.85 9.38
CA GLY A 64 4.64 -15.65 10.83
C GLY A 64 3.92 -14.38 11.24
N LEU A 65 4.18 -13.27 10.54
CA LEU A 65 3.48 -12.00 10.77
C LEU A 65 1.98 -12.11 10.44
N ALA A 66 1.63 -12.72 9.31
CA ALA A 66 0.25 -12.96 8.93
C ALA A 66 -0.49 -13.80 10.00
N TRP A 67 0.13 -14.87 10.46
CA TRP A 67 -0.42 -15.70 11.54
C TRP A 67 -0.60 -14.92 12.84
N TRP A 68 0.33 -14.07 13.21
CA TRP A 68 0.21 -13.22 14.39
C TRP A 68 -0.93 -12.20 14.25
N VAL A 69 -1.04 -11.54 13.09
CA VAL A 69 -2.11 -10.57 12.80
C VAL A 69 -3.49 -11.23 12.82
N THR A 70 -3.64 -12.46 12.27
CA THR A 70 -4.93 -13.18 12.27
C THR A 70 -5.40 -13.54 13.68
N ARG A 71 -4.51 -13.57 14.68
CA ARG A 71 -4.84 -13.79 16.10
C ARG A 71 -5.09 -12.50 16.87
N THR A 72 -4.83 -11.36 16.26
CA THR A 72 -5.03 -10.06 16.92
C THR A 72 -6.48 -9.62 16.76
N GLU A 73 -7.12 -9.21 17.85
CA GLU A 73 -8.48 -8.68 17.80
C GLU A 73 -8.53 -7.35 17.05
N LEU A 74 -9.40 -7.27 16.05
CA LEU A 74 -9.61 -6.06 15.24
C LEU A 74 -9.98 -4.85 16.09
N LYS A 75 -10.74 -5.05 17.18
CA LYS A 75 -11.09 -3.98 18.13
C LYS A 75 -9.87 -3.32 18.76
N SER A 76 -8.82 -4.11 19.06
CA SER A 76 -7.57 -3.60 19.62
C SER A 76 -6.81 -2.72 18.62
N ILE A 77 -6.88 -3.06 17.34
CA ILE A 77 -6.28 -2.27 16.26
C ILE A 77 -7.10 -0.99 16.05
N GLU A 78 -8.42 -1.09 16.02
CA GLU A 78 -9.33 0.05 15.87
C GLU A 78 -9.19 1.06 17.01
N ALA A 79 -9.05 0.61 18.25
CA ALA A 79 -8.86 1.49 19.42
C ALA A 79 -7.59 2.34 19.32
N ARG A 80 -6.59 1.88 18.57
CA ARG A 80 -5.29 2.54 18.38
C ARG A 80 -5.12 3.16 16.99
N ASN A 81 -6.21 3.39 16.25
CA ASN A 81 -6.16 3.85 14.85
C ASN A 81 -5.40 5.18 14.66
N HIS A 82 -5.45 6.10 15.64
CA HIS A 82 -4.68 7.34 15.61
C HIS A 82 -3.15 7.10 15.64
N LEU A 83 -2.69 6.03 16.31
CA LEU A 83 -1.29 5.63 16.32
C LEU A 83 -0.84 5.11 14.95
N LEU A 84 -1.75 4.48 14.18
CA LEU A 84 -1.46 4.04 12.82
C LEU A 84 -1.20 5.23 11.90
N LEU A 85 -2.03 6.27 12.02
CA LEU A 85 -1.82 7.49 11.23
C LEU A 85 -0.52 8.21 11.63
N LEU A 86 -0.25 8.33 12.93
CA LEU A 86 1.03 8.85 13.41
C LEU A 86 2.20 8.00 12.87
N GLY A 87 2.06 6.67 12.90
CA GLY A 87 3.02 5.74 12.33
C GLY A 87 3.28 5.97 10.85
N CYS A 88 2.25 6.26 10.04
CA CYS A 88 2.42 6.62 8.64
C CYS A 88 3.32 7.85 8.46
N VAL A 89 3.04 8.92 9.20
CA VAL A 89 3.81 10.16 9.11
C VAL A 89 5.25 9.94 9.59
N VAL A 90 5.43 9.31 10.74
CA VAL A 90 6.76 9.03 11.32
C VAL A 90 7.59 8.16 10.36
N LEU A 91 7.02 7.10 9.84
CA LEU A 91 7.71 6.20 8.89
C LEU A 91 8.14 6.94 7.63
N LEU A 92 7.28 7.78 7.04
CA LEU A 92 7.64 8.57 5.87
C LEU A 92 8.72 9.62 6.17
N LEU A 93 8.77 10.19 7.38
CA LEU A 93 9.81 11.11 7.80
C LEU A 93 11.15 10.42 8.08
N LEU A 94 11.12 9.20 8.64
CA LEU A 94 12.34 8.43 8.96
C LEU A 94 13.23 8.17 7.74
N VAL A 95 12.66 8.14 6.55
CA VAL A 95 13.44 7.94 5.31
C VAL A 95 14.40 9.11 5.02
N PHE A 96 14.09 10.31 5.54
CA PHE A 96 14.93 11.49 5.38
C PHE A 96 16.04 11.61 6.43
N VAL A 97 16.03 10.74 7.46
CA VAL A 97 17.05 10.77 8.51
C VAL A 97 18.39 10.24 7.97
N PRO A 98 19.47 11.04 8.02
CA PRO A 98 20.79 10.60 7.61
C PRO A 98 21.23 9.34 8.38
N GLY A 99 21.76 8.35 7.66
CA GLY A 99 22.20 7.08 8.24
C GLY A 99 21.13 5.99 8.33
N LEU A 100 19.83 6.33 8.28
CA LEU A 100 18.73 5.38 8.22
C LEU A 100 18.19 5.25 6.80
N GLY A 101 17.91 6.36 6.15
CA GLY A 101 17.39 6.40 4.79
C GLY A 101 18.45 6.07 3.75
N VAL A 102 18.09 5.23 2.78
CA VAL A 102 18.94 4.90 1.62
C VAL A 102 18.32 5.45 0.36
N SER A 103 19.15 6.19 -0.40
CA SER A 103 18.78 6.64 -1.72
C SER A 103 19.14 5.59 -2.76
N VAL A 104 18.15 5.11 -3.50
CA VAL A 104 18.34 4.20 -4.63
C VAL A 104 17.87 4.90 -5.90
N LYS A 105 18.77 5.07 -6.85
CA LYS A 105 18.51 5.78 -8.12
C LYS A 105 17.91 7.19 -7.92
N GLY A 106 18.41 7.93 -6.91
CA GLY A 106 17.97 9.29 -6.59
C GLY A 106 16.66 9.41 -5.79
N ALA A 107 16.05 8.30 -5.39
CA ALA A 107 14.83 8.31 -4.60
C ALA A 107 15.07 7.79 -3.18
N HIS A 108 14.69 8.59 -2.19
CA HIS A 108 14.77 8.24 -0.76
C HIS A 108 13.50 7.48 -0.35
N ARG A 109 13.48 6.16 -0.52
CA ARG A 109 12.27 5.32 -0.30
C ARG A 109 12.51 4.15 0.64
N TRP A 110 13.78 3.90 0.98
CA TRP A 110 14.21 2.69 1.66
C TRP A 110 14.87 3.03 2.99
N ILE A 111 14.65 2.16 3.96
CA ILE A 111 15.42 2.15 5.23
C ILE A 111 16.31 0.94 5.20
N ASN A 112 17.60 1.15 5.54
CA ASN A 112 18.55 0.07 5.68
C ASN A 112 18.36 -0.64 7.03
N LEU A 113 17.96 -1.89 6.99
CA LEU A 113 17.83 -2.76 8.17
C LEU A 113 19.08 -3.65 8.39
N GLY A 114 20.20 -3.33 7.70
CA GLY A 114 21.42 -4.13 7.74
C GLY A 114 21.37 -5.36 6.84
N VAL A 115 20.38 -6.19 7.00
CA VAL A 115 20.18 -7.42 6.20
C VAL A 115 19.48 -7.14 4.86
N SER A 116 18.62 -6.13 4.81
CA SER A 116 17.83 -5.76 3.63
C SER A 116 17.41 -4.31 3.68
N ASN A 117 17.19 -3.74 2.50
CA ASN A 117 16.48 -2.47 2.36
C ASN A 117 14.98 -2.70 2.49
N PHE A 118 14.35 -1.98 3.40
CA PHE A 118 12.93 -2.04 3.67
C PHE A 118 12.22 -0.83 3.05
N GLN A 119 11.20 -1.08 2.24
CA GLN A 119 10.41 -0.02 1.62
C GLN A 119 9.30 0.43 2.56
N VAL A 120 9.43 1.62 3.11
CA VAL A 120 8.55 2.15 4.15
C VAL A 120 7.09 2.26 3.69
N VAL A 121 6.86 2.64 2.45
CA VAL A 121 5.51 2.84 1.91
C VAL A 121 4.65 1.57 1.94
N GLU A 122 5.25 0.37 1.95
CA GLU A 122 4.50 -0.87 2.04
C GLU A 122 3.73 -0.98 3.35
N VAL A 123 4.36 -0.61 4.46
CA VAL A 123 3.69 -0.55 5.78
C VAL A 123 2.75 0.64 5.87
N VAL A 124 3.14 1.79 5.32
CA VAL A 124 2.29 3.00 5.29
C VAL A 124 0.96 2.71 4.60
N LYS A 125 0.95 1.99 3.48
CA LYS A 125 -0.30 1.58 2.80
C LYS A 125 -1.20 0.76 3.72
N VAL A 126 -0.66 -0.22 4.42
CA VAL A 126 -1.43 -1.07 5.34
C VAL A 126 -2.00 -0.24 6.49
N PHE A 127 -1.18 0.57 7.15
CA PHE A 127 -1.62 1.42 8.25
C PHE A 127 -2.69 2.42 7.82
N PHE A 128 -2.51 3.04 6.66
CA PHE A 128 -3.47 3.98 6.11
C PHE A 128 -4.80 3.31 5.74
N ILE A 129 -4.77 2.11 5.13
CA ILE A 129 -5.99 1.35 4.81
C ILE A 129 -6.77 1.04 6.09
N VAL A 130 -6.11 0.56 7.13
CA VAL A 130 -6.75 0.22 8.41
C VAL A 130 -7.33 1.47 9.08
N TRP A 131 -6.57 2.57 9.09
CA TRP A 131 -7.05 3.85 9.61
C TRP A 131 -8.27 4.36 8.82
N LEU A 132 -8.21 4.34 7.49
CA LEU A 132 -9.29 4.82 6.63
C LEU A 132 -10.55 3.95 6.77
N ALA A 133 -10.40 2.63 6.86
CA ALA A 133 -11.51 1.72 7.10
C ALA A 133 -12.21 2.02 8.44
N SER A 134 -11.42 2.19 9.51
CA SER A 134 -11.93 2.58 10.82
C SER A 134 -12.65 3.93 10.78
N TYR A 135 -12.09 4.91 10.06
CA TYR A 135 -12.70 6.22 9.88
C TYR A 135 -14.07 6.12 9.18
N LEU A 136 -14.13 5.41 8.06
CA LEU A 136 -15.36 5.25 7.26
C LEU A 136 -16.46 4.50 8.02
N VAL A 137 -16.11 3.52 8.83
CA VAL A 137 -17.08 2.80 9.67
C VAL A 137 -17.61 3.72 10.77
N ARG A 138 -16.73 4.46 11.44
CA ARG A 138 -17.08 5.30 12.59
C ARG A 138 -17.91 6.53 12.22
N PHE A 139 -17.61 7.14 11.06
CA PHE A 139 -18.24 8.38 10.60
C PHE A 139 -19.12 8.17 9.35
N ARG A 140 -19.67 6.96 9.19
CA ARG A 140 -20.40 6.56 7.99
C ARG A 140 -21.51 7.54 7.58
N ASP A 141 -22.33 7.95 8.54
CA ASP A 141 -23.46 8.85 8.28
C ASP A 141 -22.98 10.28 8.01
N GLU A 142 -21.98 10.73 8.75
CA GLU A 142 -21.41 12.07 8.61
C GLU A 142 -20.68 12.27 7.27
N VAL A 143 -19.95 11.27 6.81
CA VAL A 143 -19.22 11.31 5.53
C VAL A 143 -20.19 11.51 4.35
N ASN A 144 -21.41 10.97 4.46
CA ASN A 144 -22.45 11.17 3.45
C ASN A 144 -23.24 12.47 3.65
N ALA A 145 -23.33 12.98 4.88
CA ALA A 145 -24.11 14.17 5.20
C ALA A 145 -23.33 15.48 4.98
N THR A 146 -22.02 15.49 5.32
CA THR A 146 -21.24 16.72 5.42
C THR A 146 -19.96 16.69 4.61
N TRP A 147 -19.61 17.81 3.98
CA TRP A 147 -18.35 18.00 3.28
C TRP A 147 -17.11 17.84 4.17
N PRO A 148 -17.05 18.43 5.40
CA PRO A 148 -15.87 18.29 6.23
C PRO A 148 -15.52 16.87 6.61
N ALA A 149 -16.53 16.02 6.87
CA ALA A 149 -16.29 14.61 7.19
C ALA A 149 -15.74 13.82 6.00
N MET A 150 -16.17 14.14 4.77
CA MET A 150 -15.64 13.55 3.56
C MET A 150 -14.24 14.07 3.21
N LEU A 151 -13.97 15.36 3.44
CA LEU A 151 -12.69 15.98 3.09
C LEU A 151 -11.56 15.62 4.08
N LYS A 152 -11.85 15.24 5.31
CA LYS A 152 -10.82 14.82 6.29
C LYS A 152 -9.96 13.65 5.79
N PRO A 153 -10.50 12.50 5.38
CA PRO A 153 -9.68 11.40 4.89
C PRO A 153 -8.96 11.74 3.58
N LEU A 154 -9.55 12.57 2.73
CA LEU A 154 -8.88 13.09 1.53
C LEU A 154 -7.70 14.00 1.90
N GLY A 155 -7.86 14.88 2.88
CA GLY A 155 -6.77 15.73 3.38
C GLY A 155 -5.60 14.92 3.94
N VAL A 156 -5.88 13.87 4.69
CA VAL A 156 -4.85 12.94 5.17
C VAL A 156 -4.16 12.24 4.00
N ALA A 157 -4.92 11.76 3.01
CA ALA A 157 -4.35 11.14 1.82
C ALA A 157 -3.45 12.12 1.06
N VAL A 158 -3.89 13.35 0.86
CA VAL A 158 -3.10 14.41 0.19
C VAL A 158 -1.81 14.72 0.97
N LEU A 159 -1.85 14.76 2.31
CA LEU A 159 -0.66 14.93 3.14
C LEU A 159 0.35 13.81 2.89
N LEU A 160 -0.08 12.54 2.98
CA LEU A 160 0.80 11.38 2.77
C LEU A 160 1.32 11.33 1.34
N VAL A 161 0.47 11.62 0.36
CA VAL A 161 0.86 11.73 -1.07
C VAL A 161 1.89 12.83 -1.28
N GLY A 162 1.71 14.00 -0.66
CA GLY A 162 2.68 15.10 -0.69
C GLY A 162 4.05 14.65 -0.17
N MET A 163 4.08 13.92 0.95
CA MET A 163 5.33 13.36 1.50
C MET A 163 5.98 12.34 0.53
N LEU A 164 5.19 11.49 -0.12
CA LEU A 164 5.68 10.54 -1.12
C LEU A 164 6.23 11.24 -2.38
N LEU A 165 5.62 12.33 -2.80
CA LEU A 165 6.11 13.12 -3.93
C LEU A 165 7.43 13.82 -3.62
N VAL A 166 7.65 14.25 -2.38
CA VAL A 166 8.96 14.78 -1.91
C VAL A 166 10.03 13.68 -1.91
N GLN A 167 9.65 12.40 -1.76
CA GLN A 167 10.54 11.23 -1.86
C GLN A 167 10.80 10.76 -3.31
N PRO A 168 10.47 11.51 -4.33
CA PRO A 168 10.17 11.21 -5.73
C PRO A 168 9.49 9.84 -5.98
N ASP A 169 8.45 9.49 -5.16
CA ASP A 169 7.70 8.23 -5.30
C ASP A 169 6.31 8.44 -5.92
N PHE A 170 6.29 8.80 -7.20
CA PHE A 170 5.05 9.03 -7.94
C PHE A 170 4.16 7.77 -8.03
N GLY A 171 4.76 6.59 -8.19
CA GLY A 171 4.00 5.33 -8.29
C GLY A 171 3.21 5.02 -7.02
N SER A 172 3.86 5.11 -5.86
CA SER A 172 3.21 4.88 -4.56
C SER A 172 2.20 5.98 -4.22
N ALA A 173 2.47 7.23 -4.60
CA ALA A 173 1.55 8.35 -4.45
C ALA A 173 0.25 8.12 -5.23
N THR A 174 0.36 7.73 -6.49
CA THR A 174 -0.80 7.39 -7.35
C THR A 174 -1.59 6.22 -6.80
N LEU A 175 -0.90 5.15 -6.37
CA LEU A 175 -1.53 3.98 -5.77
C LEU A 175 -2.28 4.33 -4.48
N LEU A 176 -1.71 5.18 -3.61
CA LEU A 176 -2.35 5.59 -2.37
C LEU A 176 -3.63 6.40 -2.63
N LEU A 177 -3.63 7.28 -3.64
CA LEU A 177 -4.84 7.99 -4.08
C LEU A 177 -5.89 7.05 -4.67
N ALA A 178 -5.48 6.07 -5.48
CA ALA A 178 -6.39 5.06 -6.01
C ALA A 178 -7.02 4.21 -4.91
N ILE A 179 -6.22 3.79 -3.91
CA ILE A 179 -6.72 3.09 -2.71
C ILE A 179 -7.72 3.97 -1.96
N THR A 180 -7.42 5.24 -1.76
CA THR A 180 -8.30 6.18 -1.07
C THR A 180 -9.65 6.31 -1.80
N ALA A 181 -9.62 6.55 -3.11
CA ALA A 181 -10.82 6.65 -3.92
C ALA A 181 -11.64 5.34 -3.90
N GLY A 182 -10.99 4.19 -4.08
CA GLY A 182 -11.64 2.88 -4.01
C GLY A 182 -12.31 2.61 -2.66
N MET A 183 -11.61 2.93 -1.56
CA MET A 183 -12.17 2.74 -0.22
C MET A 183 -13.33 3.68 0.08
N LEU A 184 -13.30 4.93 -0.39
CA LEU A 184 -14.43 5.85 -0.27
C LEU A 184 -15.66 5.34 -1.04
N VAL A 185 -15.46 4.81 -2.25
CA VAL A 185 -16.54 4.17 -3.03
C VAL A 185 -17.12 2.97 -2.29
N LEU A 186 -16.28 2.05 -1.85
CA LEU A 186 -16.69 0.85 -1.11
C LEU A 186 -17.33 1.19 0.25
N GLY A 187 -16.89 2.29 0.89
CA GLY A 187 -17.49 2.84 2.10
C GLY A 187 -18.86 3.47 1.91
N GLY A 188 -19.35 3.51 0.67
CA GLY A 188 -20.70 4.03 0.34
C GLY A 188 -20.78 5.55 0.35
N VAL A 189 -19.67 6.24 0.11
CA VAL A 189 -19.67 7.70 -0.02
C VAL A 189 -20.42 8.12 -1.27
N ASN A 190 -21.17 9.20 -1.17
CA ASN A 190 -21.99 9.73 -2.26
C ASN A 190 -21.13 10.06 -3.49
N MET A 191 -21.29 9.27 -4.57
CA MET A 191 -20.50 9.37 -5.81
C MET A 191 -20.48 10.77 -6.43
N PRO A 192 -21.60 11.49 -6.57
CA PRO A 192 -21.59 12.88 -7.05
C PRO A 192 -20.68 13.83 -6.26
N ARG A 193 -20.56 13.64 -4.94
CA ARG A 193 -19.66 14.46 -4.11
C ARG A 193 -18.20 14.10 -4.30
N MET A 194 -17.89 12.84 -4.59
CA MET A 194 -16.52 12.38 -4.85
C MET A 194 -15.98 12.85 -6.19
N PHE A 195 -16.84 13.10 -7.16
CA PHE A 195 -16.42 13.38 -8.52
C PHE A 195 -15.48 14.58 -8.62
N GLY A 196 -15.80 15.69 -7.94
CA GLY A 196 -14.96 16.88 -7.90
C GLY A 196 -13.55 16.62 -7.33
N PRO A 197 -13.43 16.16 -6.07
CA PRO A 197 -12.13 15.84 -5.46
C PRO A 197 -11.30 14.81 -6.24
N VAL A 198 -11.92 13.80 -6.82
CA VAL A 198 -11.22 12.79 -7.64
C VAL A 198 -10.70 13.41 -8.92
N LEU A 199 -11.49 14.23 -9.63
CA LEU A 199 -11.01 14.94 -10.82
C LEU A 199 -9.86 15.89 -10.51
N VAL A 200 -9.94 16.64 -9.42
CA VAL A 200 -8.84 17.52 -8.98
C VAL A 200 -7.59 16.70 -8.68
N GLY A 201 -7.71 15.59 -7.96
CA GLY A 201 -6.58 14.69 -7.67
C GLY A 201 -5.95 14.13 -8.95
N LEU A 202 -6.76 13.67 -9.90
CA LEU A 202 -6.29 13.17 -11.19
C LEU A 202 -5.62 14.29 -12.03
N ALA A 203 -6.18 15.50 -12.04
CA ALA A 203 -5.59 16.63 -12.74
C ALA A 203 -4.22 17.01 -12.16
N ILE A 204 -4.09 17.05 -10.83
CA ILE A 204 -2.81 17.30 -10.15
C ILE A 204 -1.79 16.22 -10.51
N LEU A 205 -2.18 14.95 -10.44
CA LEU A 205 -1.30 13.83 -10.83
C LEU A 205 -0.88 13.91 -12.29
N ALA A 206 -1.79 14.27 -13.20
CA ALA A 206 -1.48 14.43 -14.61
C ALA A 206 -0.46 15.55 -14.82
N VAL A 207 -0.64 16.71 -14.19
CA VAL A 207 0.31 17.83 -14.26
C VAL A 207 1.69 17.40 -13.75
N ILE A 208 1.74 16.71 -12.58
CA ILE A 208 2.99 16.22 -11.99
C ILE A 208 3.65 15.16 -12.90
N ALA A 209 2.87 14.31 -13.57
CA ALA A 209 3.39 13.31 -14.49
C ALA A 209 4.02 13.97 -15.73
N ILE A 210 3.33 14.97 -16.31
CA ILE A 210 3.78 15.68 -17.53
C ILE A 210 5.01 16.56 -17.23
N ALA A 211 5.10 17.14 -16.04
CA ALA A 211 6.20 18.03 -15.66
C ALA A 211 7.58 17.34 -15.66
N GLU A 212 7.62 16.01 -15.56
CA GLU A 212 8.86 15.24 -15.49
C GLU A 212 9.01 14.29 -16.69
N PRO A 213 9.95 14.52 -17.62
CA PRO A 213 10.13 13.68 -18.82
C PRO A 213 10.37 12.20 -18.51
N TYR A 214 11.00 11.89 -17.38
CA TYR A 214 11.24 10.51 -16.95
C TYR A 214 9.92 9.76 -16.64
N ARG A 215 8.92 10.44 -16.07
CA ARG A 215 7.61 9.83 -15.75
C ARG A 215 6.83 9.58 -17.04
N MET A 216 6.88 10.52 -17.96
CA MET A 216 6.26 10.36 -19.28
C MET A 216 6.87 9.20 -20.07
N ARG A 217 8.20 9.07 -20.08
CA ARG A 217 8.87 7.92 -20.74
C ARG A 217 8.40 6.58 -20.16
N ARG A 218 8.22 6.47 -18.86
CA ARG A 218 7.66 5.24 -18.24
C ARG A 218 6.23 4.95 -18.69
N LEU A 219 5.39 5.95 -18.81
CA LEU A 219 4.02 5.76 -19.30
C LEU A 219 3.99 5.36 -20.77
N THR A 220 4.83 5.96 -21.60
CA THR A 220 4.90 5.63 -23.03
C THR A 220 5.58 4.29 -23.30
N SER A 221 6.52 3.85 -22.47
CA SER A 221 7.16 2.53 -22.61
C SER A 221 6.20 1.35 -22.45
N PHE A 222 5.05 1.54 -21.80
CA PHE A 222 3.99 0.52 -21.81
C PHE A 222 3.32 0.35 -23.17
N SER A 223 3.30 1.40 -24.00
CA SER A 223 2.67 1.34 -25.33
C SER A 223 3.61 0.74 -26.36
N ASP A 224 4.92 0.98 -26.24
CA ASP A 224 5.96 0.40 -27.09
C ASP A 224 7.22 0.05 -26.28
N PRO A 225 7.23 -1.15 -25.65
CA PRO A 225 8.38 -1.61 -24.85
C PRO A 225 9.64 -1.85 -25.67
N TRP A 226 9.49 -2.07 -26.98
CA TRP A 226 10.58 -2.41 -27.88
C TRP A 226 11.31 -1.19 -28.47
N ALA A 227 10.75 -0.01 -28.32
CA ALA A 227 11.41 1.23 -28.78
C ALA A 227 12.72 1.52 -28.03
N ASP A 228 12.84 1.12 -26.76
CA ASP A 228 14.05 1.25 -25.93
C ASP A 228 14.20 0.04 -24.99
N PRO A 229 14.59 -1.13 -25.52
CA PRO A 229 14.60 -2.37 -24.75
C PRO A 229 15.66 -2.44 -23.65
N PHE A 230 16.68 -1.55 -23.66
CA PHE A 230 17.74 -1.50 -22.66
C PHE A 230 17.68 -0.28 -21.71
N GLY A 231 16.72 0.61 -21.91
CA GLY A 231 16.53 1.81 -21.10
C GLY A 231 15.18 1.87 -20.41
N SER A 232 14.26 2.68 -20.91
CA SER A 232 12.94 2.90 -20.29
C SER A 232 11.95 1.74 -20.47
N GLY A 233 12.21 0.82 -21.39
CA GLY A 233 11.39 -0.37 -21.64
C GLY A 233 11.68 -1.57 -20.71
N TYR A 234 12.70 -1.43 -19.83
CA TYR A 234 13.16 -2.51 -18.94
C TYR A 234 12.74 -2.27 -17.50
#